data_56a3629c12888c9113b0d1c4970025d0
#
_entry.id   56a3629c12888c9113b0d1c4970025d0
#
_cell.length_a   1.000
_cell.length_b   1.000
_cell.length_c   1.000
_cell.angle_alpha   90.00
_cell.angle_beta   90.00
_cell.angle_gamma   90.00
#
_symmetry.space_group_name_H-M   'P 1'
#
loop_
_entity.id
_entity.type
_entity.pdbx_description
1 polymer ?
#
loop_
_entity_poly.entity_id
_entity_poly.type
_entity_poly.pdbx_seq_one_letter_code
_entity_poly.pdbx_strand_id
1 'polypeptide(L)'
;MWEEKTMAVTKSVFGKSPEGREIFLYTLSNSKGMQAKVTDLGANLVGILVPDAQGVTADVTLGFDSVNRYYKNYSFFGAVIGPCANRTAGAAYTLDGVDYRMDQNDGPNNLHTHIELGFHKRIWDAVPEDNSVTFSLEDEDGYLGFPGHKKVSVTYSLDEENALRLHYHASSDKRTIFNLTNHSYFNLDGQGTGRIEDHELWLGASHFTPVVPGSIPTGEICAVAGTPMDFTQPKKIGRDIEADFEQLKLTGGYDHNFCIDDWDGSLKHIATAKGPKSGRVMKVYTTLPGVQFYAGNFIAPEEGKAGAAYDNRSGFALETQYYPDTIHHENFPSYIFGGENGDYDSVTVYKFE
;
A
#
# COMPACT_ATOMS: atom_id res chain seq x y z
N MET A 1 23.93 33.91 1.08
CA MET A 1 23.35 33.23 -0.09
C MET A 1 22.43 32.15 0.46
N TRP A 2 21.13 32.31 0.28
CA TRP A 2 20.16 31.25 0.53
C TRP A 2 20.24 30.34 -0.67
N GLU A 3 20.70 29.08 -0.51
CA GLU A 3 20.52 28.08 -1.55
C GLU A 3 18.99 27.89 -1.74
N GLU A 4 18.49 28.21 -2.92
CA GLU A 4 17.13 27.83 -3.31
C GLU A 4 17.08 26.30 -3.25
N LYS A 5 16.33 25.76 -2.28
CA LYS A 5 16.01 24.35 -2.25
C LYS A 5 15.11 24.08 -3.46
N THR A 6 15.63 23.45 -4.48
CA THR A 6 14.89 22.96 -5.64
C THR A 6 14.43 21.54 -5.42
N MET A 7 13.38 21.11 -6.13
CA MET A 7 13.03 19.68 -6.21
C MET A 7 14.25 18.90 -6.70
N ALA A 8 14.54 17.79 -6.05
CA ALA A 8 15.70 16.96 -6.40
C ALA A 8 15.47 15.49 -6.01
N VAL A 9 16.02 14.60 -6.85
CA VAL A 9 16.19 13.20 -6.52
C VAL A 9 17.68 12.94 -6.26
N THR A 10 17.99 12.42 -5.08
CA THR A 10 19.35 11.98 -4.75
C THR A 10 19.40 10.47 -4.62
N LYS A 11 20.54 9.87 -5.02
CA LYS A 11 20.80 8.44 -4.96
C LYS A 11 21.94 8.18 -3.98
N SER A 12 21.76 7.22 -3.06
CA SER A 12 22.79 6.76 -2.12
C SER A 12 22.77 5.24 -2.01
N VAL A 13 23.88 4.65 -1.57
CA VAL A 13 23.93 3.21 -1.28
C VAL A 13 23.14 2.96 0.00
N PHE A 14 22.14 2.08 -0.07
CA PHE A 14 21.34 1.63 1.08
C PHE A 14 21.94 0.38 1.73
N GLY A 15 22.60 -0.46 0.93
CA GLY A 15 23.27 -1.65 1.41
C GLY A 15 23.59 -2.61 0.26
N LYS A 16 23.64 -3.92 0.56
CA LYS A 16 23.90 -4.96 -0.43
C LYS A 16 22.89 -6.09 -0.30
N SER A 17 22.57 -6.71 -1.43
CA SER A 17 21.80 -7.97 -1.46
C SER A 17 22.64 -9.11 -0.87
N PRO A 18 22.03 -10.27 -0.55
CA PRO A 18 22.75 -11.47 -0.13
C PRO A 18 23.83 -11.91 -1.13
N GLU A 19 23.63 -11.66 -2.43
CA GLU A 19 24.57 -11.98 -3.53
C GLU A 19 25.64 -10.90 -3.73
N GLY A 20 25.61 -9.81 -2.94
CA GLY A 20 26.58 -8.74 -2.95
C GLY A 20 26.29 -7.60 -3.95
N ARG A 21 25.14 -7.60 -4.64
CA ARG A 21 24.69 -6.48 -5.49
C ARG A 21 24.39 -5.27 -4.62
N GLU A 22 24.83 -4.07 -5.02
CA GLU A 22 24.46 -2.82 -4.34
C GLU A 22 22.97 -2.55 -4.50
N ILE A 23 22.34 -2.17 -3.40
CA ILE A 23 20.96 -1.71 -3.29
C ILE A 23 20.99 -0.22 -3.01
N PHE A 24 20.17 0.54 -3.71
CA PHE A 24 20.18 2.00 -3.62
C PHE A 24 18.92 2.54 -2.94
N LEU A 25 19.08 3.68 -2.31
CA LEU A 25 18.00 4.51 -1.78
C LEU A 25 17.92 5.79 -2.59
N TYR A 26 16.73 6.10 -3.07
CA TYR A 26 16.38 7.31 -3.81
C TYR A 26 15.60 8.21 -2.87
N THR A 27 16.05 9.44 -2.68
CA THR A 27 15.36 10.44 -1.85
C THR A 27 14.86 11.56 -2.76
N LEU A 28 13.54 11.67 -2.86
CA LEU A 28 12.85 12.77 -3.50
C LEU A 28 12.66 13.87 -2.44
N SER A 29 12.94 15.11 -2.78
CA SER A 29 12.81 16.25 -1.86
C SER A 29 12.16 17.43 -2.57
N ASN A 30 11.32 18.19 -1.87
CA ASN A 30 10.77 19.45 -2.36
C ASN A 30 11.30 20.66 -1.58
N SER A 31 11.01 21.87 -2.04
CA SER A 31 11.45 23.11 -1.43
C SER A 31 10.87 23.35 -0.02
N LYS A 32 9.72 22.72 0.30
CA LYS A 32 9.04 22.83 1.60
C LYS A 32 9.61 21.89 2.68
N GLY A 33 10.61 21.06 2.32
CA GLY A 33 11.29 20.18 3.26
C GLY A 33 10.65 18.80 3.43
N MET A 34 9.61 18.48 2.65
CA MET A 34 9.12 17.11 2.57
C MET A 34 10.10 16.23 1.81
N GLN A 35 10.26 14.98 2.25
CA GLN A 35 11.07 13.97 1.59
C GLN A 35 10.32 12.65 1.50
N ALA A 36 10.53 11.92 0.40
CA ALA A 36 10.12 10.53 0.24
C ALA A 36 11.36 9.69 -0.10
N LYS A 37 11.54 8.56 0.58
CA LYS A 37 12.68 7.66 0.41
C LYS A 37 12.19 6.33 -0.12
N VAL A 38 12.70 5.90 -1.27
CA VAL A 38 12.31 4.67 -1.95
C VAL A 38 13.57 3.88 -2.31
N THR A 39 13.55 2.56 -2.12
CA THR A 39 14.68 1.68 -2.49
C THR A 39 14.37 0.88 -3.75
N ASP A 40 15.40 0.56 -4.54
CA ASP A 40 15.27 -0.36 -5.68
C ASP A 40 15.07 -1.83 -5.26
N LEU A 41 15.23 -2.17 -4.00
CA LEU A 41 14.74 -3.43 -3.46
C LEU A 41 13.22 -3.34 -3.28
N GLY A 42 12.47 -3.97 -4.18
CA GLY A 42 11.01 -4.06 -4.14
C GLY A 42 10.28 -2.76 -4.44
N ALA A 43 10.97 -1.73 -4.90
CA ALA A 43 10.43 -0.37 -4.98
C ALA A 43 9.78 0.07 -3.65
N ASN A 44 10.27 -0.45 -2.51
CA ASN A 44 9.68 -0.21 -1.19
C ASN A 44 9.84 1.26 -0.78
N LEU A 45 8.74 1.85 -0.30
CA LEU A 45 8.72 3.18 0.31
C LEU A 45 9.29 3.08 1.74
N VAL A 46 10.53 3.54 1.91
CA VAL A 46 11.30 3.40 3.17
C VAL A 46 10.93 4.45 4.19
N GLY A 47 10.57 5.66 3.74
CA GLY A 47 10.25 6.76 4.64
C GLY A 47 9.55 7.92 3.95
N ILE A 48 8.70 8.62 4.69
CA ILE A 48 8.13 9.91 4.32
C ILE A 48 8.36 10.90 5.46
N LEU A 49 9.23 11.87 5.22
CA LEU A 49 9.53 12.92 6.18
C LEU A 49 8.65 14.14 5.88
N VAL A 50 7.83 14.51 6.85
CA VAL A 50 6.86 15.61 6.71
C VAL A 50 7.05 16.64 7.82
N PRO A 51 7.27 17.93 7.52
CA PRO A 51 7.20 18.99 8.53
C PRO A 51 5.75 19.17 9.02
N ASP A 52 5.57 19.43 10.30
CA ASP A 52 4.30 19.87 10.87
C ASP A 52 4.13 21.40 10.72
N ALA A 53 3.01 21.93 11.23
CA ALA A 53 2.72 23.37 11.19
C ALA A 53 3.74 24.24 11.95
N GLN A 54 4.54 23.66 12.82
CA GLN A 54 5.64 24.33 13.56
C GLN A 54 6.99 24.15 12.85
N GLY A 55 7.03 23.44 11.72
CA GLY A 55 8.24 23.12 10.97
C GLY A 55 9.04 21.94 11.54
N VAL A 56 8.50 21.20 12.52
CA VAL A 56 9.16 19.99 13.05
C VAL A 56 8.93 18.84 12.10
N THR A 57 10.00 18.36 11.49
CA THR A 57 9.97 17.22 10.56
C THR A 57 9.97 15.89 11.31
N ALA A 58 9.05 14.98 10.94
CA ALA A 58 9.06 13.60 11.41
C ALA A 58 8.86 12.64 10.23
N ASP A 59 9.42 11.43 10.35
CA ASP A 59 9.11 10.32 9.47
C ASP A 59 7.76 9.72 9.90
N VAL A 60 6.79 9.76 9.01
CA VAL A 60 5.40 9.35 9.31
C VAL A 60 5.08 7.93 8.85
N THR A 61 6.08 7.14 8.41
CA THR A 61 5.89 5.76 7.97
C THR A 61 6.72 4.79 8.79
N LEU A 62 6.18 3.60 9.05
CA LEU A 62 6.94 2.49 9.63
C LEU A 62 7.87 1.87 8.57
N GLY A 63 8.96 1.26 9.02
CA GLY A 63 9.94 0.63 8.12
C GLY A 63 11.26 0.32 8.81
N PHE A 64 12.32 0.13 8.03
CA PHE A 64 13.63 -0.26 8.52
C PHE A 64 14.74 0.61 7.94
N ASP A 65 15.87 0.70 8.66
CA ASP A 65 17.06 1.46 8.25
C ASP A 65 18.07 0.62 7.46
N SER A 66 17.76 -0.65 7.18
CA SER A 66 18.70 -1.53 6.50
C SER A 66 18.06 -2.49 5.52
N VAL A 67 18.78 -2.77 4.43
CA VAL A 67 18.39 -3.72 3.38
C VAL A 67 18.09 -5.10 3.96
N ASN A 68 18.92 -5.59 4.90
CA ASN A 68 18.74 -6.93 5.48
C ASN A 68 17.39 -7.09 6.19
N ARG A 69 16.85 -6.01 6.75
CA ARG A 69 15.54 -6.02 7.40
C ARG A 69 14.42 -6.07 6.35
N TYR A 70 14.59 -5.43 5.20
CA TYR A 70 13.62 -5.50 4.10
C TYR A 70 13.53 -6.91 3.48
N TYR A 71 14.60 -7.69 3.45
CA TYR A 71 14.52 -9.12 3.10
C TYR A 71 13.71 -9.94 4.10
N LYS A 72 13.57 -9.48 5.35
CA LYS A 72 12.77 -10.09 6.42
C LYS A 72 11.50 -9.31 6.76
N ASN A 73 11.06 -8.44 5.88
CA ASN A 73 9.88 -7.60 6.05
C ASN A 73 8.60 -8.42 5.84
N TYR A 74 8.19 -9.15 6.86
CA TYR A 74 6.96 -9.97 6.84
C TYR A 74 5.70 -9.14 7.14
N SER A 75 5.85 -7.94 7.70
CA SER A 75 4.77 -6.96 7.86
C SER A 75 4.52 -6.14 6.59
N PHE A 76 5.31 -6.32 5.52
CA PHE A 76 5.20 -5.59 4.25
C PHE A 76 5.37 -4.07 4.36
N PHE A 77 6.09 -3.55 5.36
CA PHE A 77 6.30 -2.11 5.51
C PHE A 77 6.79 -1.46 4.21
N GLY A 78 5.99 -0.52 3.67
CA GLY A 78 6.28 0.24 2.46
C GLY A 78 6.29 -0.54 1.15
N ALA A 79 5.89 -1.81 1.17
CA ALA A 79 6.02 -2.73 0.06
C ALA A 79 5.15 -2.35 -1.15
N VAL A 80 5.71 -2.45 -2.36
CA VAL A 80 4.92 -2.57 -3.58
C VAL A 80 4.46 -4.02 -3.71
N ILE A 81 3.17 -4.21 -3.68
CA ILE A 81 2.52 -5.53 -3.75
C ILE A 81 1.99 -5.78 -5.15
N GLY A 82 2.25 -6.97 -5.66
CA GLY A 82 1.77 -7.40 -6.98
C GLY A 82 2.37 -8.74 -7.44
N PRO A 83 1.86 -9.30 -8.55
CA PRO A 83 0.78 -8.84 -9.43
C PRO A 83 -0.61 -8.74 -8.79
N CYS A 84 -0.91 -9.54 -7.74
CA CYS A 84 -2.20 -9.54 -7.05
C CYS A 84 -2.02 -9.17 -5.57
N ALA A 85 -2.50 -8.00 -5.18
CA ALA A 85 -2.56 -7.56 -3.80
C ALA A 85 -3.73 -8.23 -3.07
N ASN A 86 -3.60 -8.27 -1.73
CA ASN A 86 -4.58 -8.84 -0.83
C ASN A 86 -4.81 -10.36 -1.05
N ARG A 87 -5.98 -10.89 -0.70
CA ARG A 87 -6.24 -12.33 -0.67
C ARG A 87 -6.91 -12.85 -1.92
N THR A 88 -6.57 -14.13 -2.24
CA THR A 88 -7.26 -14.95 -3.25
C THR A 88 -7.60 -16.28 -2.60
N ALA A 89 -8.89 -16.62 -2.57
CA ALA A 89 -9.42 -17.83 -1.96
C ALA A 89 -8.83 -19.10 -2.60
N GLY A 90 -8.46 -20.08 -1.75
CA GLY A 90 -7.93 -21.36 -2.20
C GLY A 90 -6.59 -21.29 -2.94
N ALA A 91 -5.95 -20.10 -3.00
CA ALA A 91 -4.70 -19.85 -3.75
C ALA A 91 -4.77 -20.37 -5.20
N ALA A 92 -5.91 -20.23 -5.85
CA ALA A 92 -6.15 -20.72 -7.20
C ALA A 92 -7.26 -19.89 -7.88
N TYR A 93 -7.26 -19.86 -9.20
CA TYR A 93 -8.31 -19.23 -9.99
C TYR A 93 -8.38 -19.85 -11.39
N THR A 94 -9.52 -19.66 -12.07
CA THR A 94 -9.69 -20.05 -13.46
C THR A 94 -9.79 -18.78 -14.31
N LEU A 95 -8.98 -18.66 -15.36
CA LEU A 95 -9.05 -17.58 -16.34
C LEU A 95 -9.02 -18.19 -17.75
N ASP A 96 -9.98 -17.81 -18.60
CA ASP A 96 -10.11 -18.31 -19.98
C ASP A 96 -10.13 -19.85 -20.08
N GLY A 97 -10.76 -20.51 -19.08
CA GLY A 97 -10.86 -21.96 -19.01
C GLY A 97 -9.58 -22.69 -18.61
N VAL A 98 -8.56 -21.96 -18.17
CA VAL A 98 -7.30 -22.51 -17.64
C VAL A 98 -7.23 -22.29 -16.13
N ASP A 99 -6.89 -23.33 -15.40
CA ASP A 99 -6.70 -23.28 -13.95
C ASP A 99 -5.28 -22.85 -13.61
N TYR A 100 -5.16 -21.81 -12.78
CA TYR A 100 -3.89 -21.29 -12.27
C TYR A 100 -3.79 -21.50 -10.77
N ARG A 101 -2.59 -21.76 -10.28
CA ARG A 101 -2.30 -21.94 -8.85
C ARG A 101 -1.27 -20.92 -8.40
N MET A 102 -1.54 -20.34 -7.24
CA MET A 102 -0.67 -19.41 -6.53
C MET A 102 -0.05 -20.12 -5.31
N ASP A 103 0.90 -19.46 -4.67
CA ASP A 103 1.47 -19.95 -3.40
C ASP A 103 0.42 -19.92 -2.27
N GLN A 104 0.30 -21.03 -1.52
CA GLN A 104 -0.54 -21.08 -0.32
C GLN A 104 0.25 -20.55 0.88
N ASN A 105 0.22 -19.24 1.10
CA ASN A 105 1.01 -18.54 2.10
C ASN A 105 0.19 -17.92 3.24
N ASP A 106 -1.15 -18.08 3.20
CA ASP A 106 -2.09 -17.62 4.22
C ASP A 106 -3.14 -18.72 4.50
N GLY A 107 -2.70 -19.77 5.21
CA GLY A 107 -3.50 -20.99 5.36
C GLY A 107 -3.81 -21.63 4.01
N PRO A 108 -5.09 -21.86 3.66
CA PRO A 108 -5.47 -22.40 2.34
C PRO A 108 -5.42 -21.35 1.23
N ASN A 109 -5.26 -20.07 1.56
CA ASN A 109 -5.39 -18.95 0.64
C ASN A 109 -4.03 -18.40 0.18
N ASN A 110 -4.04 -17.51 -0.79
CA ASN A 110 -2.90 -16.67 -1.13
C ASN A 110 -3.09 -15.27 -0.55
N LEU A 111 -2.02 -14.68 -0.03
CA LEU A 111 -1.93 -13.29 0.38
C LEU A 111 -0.75 -12.63 -0.32
N HIS A 112 -0.99 -11.49 -0.99
CA HIS A 112 0.05 -10.64 -1.57
C HIS A 112 0.98 -11.36 -2.56
N THR A 113 0.43 -12.27 -3.36
CA THR A 113 1.14 -13.04 -4.38
C THR A 113 2.13 -14.07 -3.81
N HIS A 114 3.20 -13.62 -3.14
CA HIS A 114 4.24 -14.51 -2.61
C HIS A 114 5.12 -13.78 -1.59
N ILE A 115 5.36 -14.38 -0.42
CA ILE A 115 6.10 -13.74 0.68
C ILE A 115 7.57 -13.49 0.33
N GLU A 116 8.23 -14.46 -0.34
CA GLU A 116 9.68 -14.41 -0.61
C GLU A 116 10.03 -13.99 -2.05
N LEU A 117 9.12 -14.16 -3.01
CA LEU A 117 9.38 -13.93 -4.44
C LEU A 117 8.51 -12.81 -5.04
N GLY A 118 7.61 -12.23 -4.24
CA GLY A 118 6.75 -11.12 -4.67
C GLY A 118 7.54 -9.86 -5.03
N PHE A 119 6.89 -8.89 -5.60
CA PHE A 119 7.51 -7.65 -6.09
C PHE A 119 8.36 -6.95 -5.04
N HIS A 120 7.94 -6.93 -3.79
CA HIS A 120 8.61 -6.30 -2.66
C HIS A 120 9.97 -6.92 -2.25
N LYS A 121 10.32 -8.08 -2.78
CA LYS A 121 11.59 -8.77 -2.53
C LYS A 121 12.55 -8.74 -3.72
N ARG A 122 12.10 -8.26 -4.86
CA ARG A 122 12.89 -8.24 -6.09
C ARG A 122 13.66 -6.93 -6.21
N ILE A 123 14.79 -6.97 -6.94
CA ILE A 123 15.55 -5.76 -7.27
C ILE A 123 15.01 -5.23 -8.59
N TRP A 124 14.51 -4.01 -8.58
CA TRP A 124 13.95 -3.32 -9.73
C TRP A 124 15.01 -2.48 -10.43
N ASP A 125 14.87 -2.28 -11.72
CA ASP A 125 15.62 -1.27 -12.45
C ASP A 125 15.04 0.11 -12.12
N ALA A 126 15.92 1.09 -11.87
CA ALA A 126 15.50 2.41 -11.40
C ALA A 126 16.06 3.51 -12.29
N VAL A 127 15.17 4.39 -12.77
CA VAL A 127 15.51 5.57 -13.58
C VAL A 127 15.03 6.82 -12.83
N PRO A 128 15.96 7.58 -12.22
CA PRO A 128 15.64 8.86 -11.59
C PRO A 128 15.52 9.98 -12.63
N GLU A 129 14.60 10.91 -12.38
CA GLU A 129 14.41 12.17 -13.08
C GLU A 129 14.44 13.33 -12.06
N ASP A 130 14.15 14.56 -12.49
CA ASP A 130 14.30 15.75 -11.62
C ASP A 130 13.48 15.67 -10.32
N ASN A 131 12.23 15.20 -10.39
CA ASN A 131 11.33 15.11 -9.23
C ASN A 131 10.65 13.74 -9.09
N SER A 132 11.14 12.74 -9.81
CA SER A 132 10.55 11.40 -9.83
C SER A 132 11.61 10.31 -9.96
N VAL A 133 11.20 9.10 -9.61
CA VAL A 133 11.96 7.89 -9.90
C VAL A 133 11.00 6.81 -10.36
N THR A 134 11.30 6.23 -11.52
CA THR A 134 10.55 5.09 -12.07
C THR A 134 11.30 3.80 -11.81
N PHE A 135 10.64 2.87 -11.15
CA PHE A 135 11.11 1.51 -10.96
C PHE A 135 10.37 0.58 -11.91
N SER A 136 11.09 -0.36 -12.53
CA SER A 136 10.50 -1.32 -13.47
C SER A 136 11.06 -2.72 -13.27
N LEU A 137 10.23 -3.72 -13.59
CA LEU A 137 10.61 -5.12 -13.66
C LEU A 137 9.83 -5.87 -14.74
N GLU A 138 10.32 -7.03 -15.12
CA GLU A 138 9.65 -7.93 -16.05
C GLU A 138 9.47 -9.31 -15.40
N ASP A 139 8.35 -9.97 -15.74
CA ASP A 139 8.04 -11.34 -15.36
C ASP A 139 7.80 -12.20 -16.60
N GLU A 140 8.33 -13.42 -16.55
CA GLU A 140 8.07 -14.45 -17.55
C GLU A 140 6.63 -14.97 -17.46
N ASP A 141 6.15 -15.53 -18.59
CA ASP A 141 4.84 -16.18 -18.65
C ASP A 141 4.70 -17.28 -17.59
N GLY A 142 3.61 -17.24 -16.82
CA GLY A 142 3.32 -18.20 -15.76
C GLY A 142 4.06 -17.97 -14.44
N TYR A 143 4.91 -16.93 -14.33
CA TYR A 143 5.63 -16.65 -13.08
C TYR A 143 4.67 -16.41 -11.93
N LEU A 144 4.90 -17.11 -10.80
CA LEU A 144 4.07 -17.12 -9.58
C LEU A 144 2.58 -17.47 -9.80
N GLY A 145 2.25 -18.14 -10.92
CA GLY A 145 0.89 -18.52 -11.25
C GLY A 145 0.12 -17.50 -12.08
N PHE A 146 0.77 -16.48 -12.64
CA PHE A 146 0.14 -15.44 -13.45
C PHE A 146 0.54 -15.55 -14.93
N PRO A 147 -0.41 -15.72 -15.86
CA PRO A 147 -0.12 -15.83 -17.29
C PRO A 147 0.43 -14.55 -17.90
N GLY A 148 1.10 -14.70 -19.03
CA GLY A 148 1.66 -13.65 -19.87
C GLY A 148 3.03 -13.14 -19.44
N HIS A 149 3.80 -12.64 -20.40
CA HIS A 149 4.98 -11.82 -20.14
C HIS A 149 4.53 -10.46 -19.64
N LYS A 150 4.93 -10.12 -18.43
CA LYS A 150 4.47 -8.90 -17.76
C LYS A 150 5.59 -7.89 -17.65
N LYS A 151 5.29 -6.63 -18.00
CA LYS A 151 6.15 -5.46 -17.72
C LYS A 151 5.42 -4.59 -16.72
N VAL A 152 6.07 -4.30 -15.61
CA VAL A 152 5.47 -3.54 -14.50
C VAL A 152 6.37 -2.38 -14.16
N SER A 153 5.78 -1.23 -13.94
CA SER A 153 6.49 -0.06 -13.41
C SER A 153 5.70 0.65 -12.32
N VAL A 154 6.42 1.29 -11.42
CA VAL A 154 5.89 2.26 -10.46
C VAL A 154 6.75 3.51 -10.49
N THR A 155 6.12 4.66 -10.71
CA THR A 155 6.77 5.97 -10.67
C THR A 155 6.37 6.69 -9.40
N TYR A 156 7.35 7.01 -8.56
CA TYR A 156 7.19 7.90 -7.42
C TYR A 156 7.55 9.32 -7.85
N SER A 157 6.67 10.27 -7.63
CA SER A 157 6.96 11.70 -7.85
C SER A 157 6.49 12.53 -6.66
N LEU A 158 7.27 13.54 -6.31
CA LEU A 158 6.97 14.47 -5.21
C LEU A 158 6.85 15.87 -5.79
N ASP A 159 5.75 16.57 -5.48
CA ASP A 159 5.53 17.93 -5.93
C ASP A 159 5.73 18.98 -4.83
N GLU A 160 5.63 20.25 -5.21
CA GLU A 160 5.73 21.39 -4.29
C GLU A 160 4.48 21.59 -3.41
N GLU A 161 3.43 20.82 -3.62
CA GLU A 161 2.20 20.79 -2.83
C GLU A 161 2.21 19.73 -1.72
N ASN A 162 3.39 19.12 -1.46
CA ASN A 162 3.59 18.00 -0.54
C ASN A 162 2.75 16.77 -0.93
N ALA A 163 2.54 16.53 -2.20
CA ALA A 163 1.87 15.34 -2.70
C ALA A 163 2.88 14.34 -3.26
N LEU A 164 2.95 13.18 -2.62
CA LEU A 164 3.67 12.00 -3.12
C LEU A 164 2.71 11.19 -3.97
N ARG A 165 2.97 11.14 -5.28
CA ARG A 165 2.20 10.39 -6.26
C ARG A 165 2.89 9.07 -6.58
N LEU A 166 2.15 7.99 -6.55
CA LEU A 166 2.52 6.65 -7.01
C LEU A 166 1.69 6.36 -8.26
N HIS A 167 2.36 6.23 -9.40
CA HIS A 167 1.73 5.87 -10.68
C HIS A 167 2.19 4.47 -11.07
N TYR A 168 1.26 3.54 -11.12
CA TYR A 168 1.49 2.16 -11.53
C TYR A 168 1.05 1.97 -12.96
N HIS A 169 1.90 1.31 -13.75
CA HIS A 169 1.58 0.86 -15.09
C HIS A 169 2.04 -0.59 -15.25
N ALA A 170 1.17 -1.43 -15.81
CA ALA A 170 1.54 -2.80 -16.14
C ALA A 170 0.90 -3.26 -17.44
N SER A 171 1.68 -3.96 -18.25
CA SER A 171 1.23 -4.59 -19.49
C SER A 171 1.50 -6.09 -19.48
N SER A 172 0.74 -6.84 -20.26
CA SER A 172 0.95 -8.27 -20.48
C SER A 172 0.52 -8.66 -21.88
N ASP A 173 1.23 -9.61 -22.49
CA ASP A 173 0.84 -10.17 -23.79
C ASP A 173 -0.35 -11.13 -23.74
N LYS A 174 -0.78 -11.54 -22.52
CA LYS A 174 -1.98 -12.34 -22.27
C LYS A 174 -2.85 -11.66 -21.22
N ARG A 175 -4.12 -12.02 -21.19
CA ARG A 175 -5.01 -11.65 -20.08
C ARG A 175 -4.46 -12.21 -18.77
N THR A 176 -4.37 -11.36 -17.75
CA THR A 176 -3.83 -11.72 -16.44
C THR A 176 -4.45 -10.83 -15.35
N ILE A 177 -4.21 -11.16 -14.10
CA ILE A 177 -4.61 -10.34 -12.95
C ILE A 177 -3.54 -9.26 -12.73
N PHE A 178 -3.99 -8.00 -12.62
CA PHE A 178 -3.22 -6.91 -12.03
C PHE A 178 -4.06 -6.20 -10.95
N ASN A 179 -3.56 -6.24 -9.73
CA ASN A 179 -4.08 -5.50 -8.58
C ASN A 179 -2.88 -5.04 -7.75
N LEU A 180 -2.34 -3.86 -8.08
CA LEU A 180 -1.12 -3.35 -7.47
C LEU A 180 -1.46 -2.37 -6.35
N THR A 181 -0.72 -2.43 -5.24
CA THR A 181 -0.88 -1.49 -4.13
C THR A 181 0.45 -1.17 -3.45
N ASN A 182 0.44 -0.18 -2.54
CA ASN A 182 1.54 0.11 -1.64
C ASN A 182 1.10 -0.15 -0.19
N HIS A 183 1.86 -0.96 0.52
CA HIS A 183 1.58 -1.38 1.89
C HIS A 183 2.34 -0.51 2.92
N SER A 184 2.27 0.82 2.75
CA SER A 184 2.84 1.73 3.75
C SER A 184 1.96 1.83 4.99
N TYR A 185 2.61 1.75 6.14
CA TYR A 185 1.96 1.99 7.44
C TYR A 185 2.26 3.39 7.91
N PHE A 186 1.23 4.13 8.22
CA PHE A 186 1.32 5.52 8.64
C PHE A 186 1.12 5.70 10.14
N ASN A 187 1.94 6.56 10.73
CA ASN A 187 1.71 7.17 12.03
C ASN A 187 2.02 8.66 11.90
N LEU A 188 0.99 9.49 11.80
CA LEU A 188 1.14 10.91 11.47
C LEU A 188 1.76 11.75 12.60
N ASP A 189 1.81 11.21 13.81
CA ASP A 189 2.56 11.81 14.93
C ASP A 189 4.08 11.53 14.84
N GLY A 190 4.48 10.64 13.91
CA GLY A 190 5.82 10.16 13.69
C GLY A 190 5.95 8.66 14.04
N GLN A 191 6.74 7.93 13.24
CA GLN A 191 7.03 6.52 13.50
C GLN A 191 7.69 6.38 14.89
N GLY A 192 7.32 5.34 15.65
CA GLY A 192 7.82 5.12 17.01
C GLY A 192 7.18 5.96 18.11
N THR A 193 6.15 6.77 17.83
CA THR A 193 5.43 7.56 18.84
C THR A 193 4.33 6.80 19.58
N GLY A 194 4.19 5.49 19.31
CA GLY A 194 3.18 4.61 19.88
C GLY A 194 2.04 4.30 18.92
N ARG A 195 0.85 4.05 19.47
CA ARG A 195 -0.30 3.52 18.74
C ARG A 195 -1.12 4.58 18.04
N ILE A 196 -1.89 4.14 17.01
CA ILE A 196 -2.65 5.02 16.09
C ILE A 196 -4.12 5.18 16.47
N GLU A 197 -4.59 4.60 17.57
CA GLU A 197 -6.01 4.60 17.93
C GLU A 197 -6.59 6.01 18.13
N ASP A 198 -5.78 6.99 18.52
CA ASP A 198 -6.21 8.39 18.66
C ASP A 198 -6.18 9.18 17.34
N HIS A 199 -5.63 8.63 16.25
CA HIS A 199 -5.72 9.28 14.94
C HIS A 199 -7.16 9.34 14.47
N GLU A 200 -7.55 10.46 13.86
CA GLU A 200 -8.85 10.60 13.21
C GLU A 200 -8.77 10.12 11.77
N LEU A 201 -9.78 9.39 11.32
CA LEU A 201 -9.91 8.90 9.95
C LEU A 201 -11.31 9.22 9.42
N TRP A 202 -11.35 9.69 8.17
CA TRP A 202 -12.53 9.78 7.32
C TRP A 202 -12.30 8.97 6.05
N LEU A 203 -13.32 8.24 5.60
CA LEU A 203 -13.31 7.50 4.33
C LEU A 203 -14.51 7.91 3.47
N GLY A 204 -14.28 8.21 2.20
CA GLY A 204 -15.29 8.46 1.16
C GLY A 204 -15.86 7.14 0.64
N ALA A 205 -16.39 6.30 1.55
CA ALA A 205 -16.89 4.97 1.27
C ALA A 205 -18.09 4.66 2.16
N SER A 206 -19.26 4.50 1.58
CA SER A 206 -20.51 4.16 2.28
C SER A 206 -20.75 2.64 2.36
N HIS A 207 -19.87 1.83 1.76
CA HIS A 207 -19.95 0.37 1.75
C HIS A 207 -18.57 -0.26 1.99
N PHE A 208 -18.58 -1.53 2.40
CA PHE A 208 -17.39 -2.37 2.55
C PHE A 208 -17.69 -3.80 2.11
N THR A 209 -16.66 -4.60 1.87
CA THR A 209 -16.80 -6.03 1.60
C THR A 209 -16.60 -6.81 2.89
N PRO A 210 -17.66 -7.46 3.45
CA PRO A 210 -17.53 -8.30 4.64
C PRO A 210 -16.74 -9.57 4.33
N VAL A 211 -16.12 -10.13 5.37
CA VAL A 211 -15.25 -11.31 5.26
C VAL A 211 -15.73 -12.47 6.09
N VAL A 212 -15.35 -13.68 5.70
CA VAL A 212 -15.45 -14.92 6.50
C VAL A 212 -14.14 -15.15 7.29
N PRO A 213 -14.06 -16.12 8.21
CA PRO A 213 -12.80 -16.54 8.82
C PRO A 213 -11.71 -16.79 7.76
N GLY A 214 -10.51 -16.24 7.97
CA GLY A 214 -9.43 -16.21 6.98
C GLY A 214 -9.45 -14.97 6.10
N SER A 215 -10.30 -13.97 6.43
CA SER A 215 -10.37 -12.66 5.78
C SER A 215 -10.62 -12.70 4.26
N ILE A 216 -11.34 -13.73 3.79
CA ILE A 216 -11.81 -13.81 2.40
C ILE A 216 -13.15 -13.12 2.28
N PRO A 217 -13.37 -12.22 1.30
CA PRO A 217 -14.66 -11.58 1.07
C PRO A 217 -15.81 -12.58 0.82
N THR A 218 -16.99 -12.26 1.34
CA THR A 218 -18.20 -13.09 1.10
C THR A 218 -18.78 -12.93 -0.30
N GLY A 219 -18.34 -11.90 -1.05
CA GLY A 219 -18.95 -11.46 -2.30
C GLY A 219 -20.06 -10.40 -2.11
N GLU A 220 -20.46 -10.15 -0.87
CA GLU A 220 -21.43 -9.09 -0.56
C GLU A 220 -20.76 -7.71 -0.51
N ILE A 221 -21.55 -6.67 -0.74
CA ILE A 221 -21.20 -5.27 -0.54
C ILE A 221 -22.19 -4.71 0.48
N CYS A 222 -21.73 -4.46 1.70
CA CYS A 222 -22.58 -4.08 2.84
C CYS A 222 -22.42 -2.61 3.18
N ALA A 223 -23.54 -1.95 3.54
CA ALA A 223 -23.52 -0.58 4.01
C ALA A 223 -22.77 -0.44 5.34
N VAL A 224 -21.98 0.63 5.49
CA VAL A 224 -21.29 0.93 6.75
C VAL A 224 -22.19 1.61 7.78
N ALA A 225 -23.26 2.26 7.33
CA ALA A 225 -24.16 3.06 8.16
C ALA A 225 -24.71 2.27 9.34
N GLY A 226 -24.61 2.84 10.55
CA GLY A 226 -25.09 2.21 11.79
C GLY A 226 -24.20 1.07 12.31
N THR A 227 -23.03 0.87 11.74
CA THR A 227 -22.04 -0.14 12.15
C THR A 227 -20.74 0.51 12.64
N PRO A 228 -19.87 -0.22 13.35
CA PRO A 228 -18.52 0.24 13.68
C PRO A 228 -17.65 0.58 12.43
N MET A 229 -18.01 0.08 11.24
CA MET A 229 -17.30 0.33 9.98
C MET A 229 -17.56 1.74 9.41
N ASP A 230 -18.48 2.51 9.97
CA ASP A 230 -18.84 3.84 9.46
C ASP A 230 -17.75 4.89 9.74
N PHE A 231 -16.98 5.25 8.70
CA PHE A 231 -16.00 6.34 8.66
C PHE A 231 -16.45 7.48 7.71
N THR A 232 -17.73 7.54 7.32
CA THR A 232 -18.26 8.61 6.48
C THR A 232 -18.26 9.97 7.18
N GLN A 233 -18.10 9.99 8.50
CA GLN A 233 -17.75 11.16 9.29
C GLN A 233 -16.43 10.91 10.02
N PRO A 234 -15.54 11.92 10.13
CA PRO A 234 -14.27 11.75 10.84
C PRO A 234 -14.47 11.22 12.24
N LYS A 235 -13.75 10.14 12.58
CA LYS A 235 -13.75 9.57 13.92
C LYS A 235 -12.37 9.02 14.28
N LYS A 236 -12.09 8.92 15.59
CA LYS A 236 -10.90 8.24 16.07
C LYS A 236 -10.93 6.76 15.65
N ILE A 237 -9.79 6.24 15.18
CA ILE A 237 -9.63 4.84 14.78
C ILE A 237 -9.99 3.93 15.97
N GLY A 238 -9.54 4.26 17.17
CA GLY A 238 -9.78 3.47 18.38
C GLY A 238 -11.20 3.52 18.92
N ARG A 239 -12.09 4.42 18.42
CA ARG A 239 -13.43 4.61 18.99
C ARG A 239 -14.25 3.33 19.04
N ASP A 240 -14.24 2.57 17.94
CA ASP A 240 -15.09 1.38 17.79
C ASP A 240 -14.27 0.12 17.45
N ILE A 241 -12.93 0.17 17.47
CA ILE A 241 -12.06 -0.91 16.98
C ILE A 241 -12.22 -2.23 17.74
N GLU A 242 -12.68 -2.17 18.98
CA GLU A 242 -12.93 -3.31 19.87
C GLU A 242 -14.44 -3.55 20.10
N ALA A 243 -15.31 -2.96 19.26
CA ALA A 243 -16.75 -3.14 19.37
C ALA A 243 -17.15 -4.62 19.19
N ASP A 244 -18.25 -5.01 19.84
CA ASP A 244 -18.86 -6.33 19.68
C ASP A 244 -19.54 -6.47 18.30
N PHE A 245 -18.70 -6.50 17.26
CA PHE A 245 -19.09 -6.62 15.86
C PHE A 245 -18.32 -7.76 15.21
N GLU A 246 -19.01 -8.69 14.57
CA GLU A 246 -18.42 -9.93 14.04
C GLU A 246 -17.20 -9.66 13.15
N GLN A 247 -17.30 -8.70 12.23
CA GLN A 247 -16.23 -8.40 11.28
C GLN A 247 -14.95 -7.94 12.00
N LEU A 248 -15.05 -7.09 13.02
CA LEU A 248 -13.89 -6.67 13.82
C LEU A 248 -13.28 -7.82 14.63
N LYS A 249 -14.11 -8.75 15.11
CA LYS A 249 -13.62 -9.95 15.82
C LYS A 249 -12.86 -10.89 14.90
N LEU A 250 -13.32 -11.07 13.66
CA LEU A 250 -12.69 -11.95 12.67
C LEU A 250 -11.27 -11.48 12.32
N THR A 251 -11.02 -10.18 12.35
CA THR A 251 -9.77 -9.56 11.88
C THR A 251 -8.97 -8.86 13.00
N GLY A 252 -9.42 -8.99 14.26
CA GLY A 252 -8.76 -8.39 15.42
C GLY A 252 -8.79 -6.86 15.45
N GLY A 253 -9.71 -6.23 14.71
CA GLY A 253 -9.84 -4.80 14.48
C GLY A 253 -10.16 -4.51 13.01
N TYR A 254 -9.88 -3.31 12.53
CA TYR A 254 -10.09 -2.99 11.11
C TYR A 254 -9.04 -3.68 10.21
N ASP A 255 -9.50 -4.45 9.25
CA ASP A 255 -8.74 -5.06 8.14
C ASP A 255 -9.73 -5.42 7.02
N HIS A 256 -10.31 -4.39 6.39
CA HIS A 256 -11.39 -4.56 5.43
C HIS A 256 -11.22 -3.65 4.23
N ASN A 257 -11.70 -4.10 3.09
CA ASN A 257 -11.81 -3.30 1.89
C ASN A 257 -13.08 -2.43 1.95
N PHE A 258 -12.90 -1.12 1.82
CA PHE A 258 -13.96 -0.12 1.69
C PHE A 258 -14.16 0.22 0.21
N CYS A 259 -15.43 0.22 -0.22
CA CYS A 259 -15.83 0.49 -1.60
C CYS A 259 -15.95 2.00 -1.80
N ILE A 260 -15.14 2.58 -2.67
CA ILE A 260 -15.12 4.02 -2.91
C ILE A 260 -16.42 4.48 -3.57
N ASP A 261 -17.06 5.47 -2.96
CA ASP A 261 -18.31 6.05 -3.47
C ASP A 261 -18.07 6.72 -4.84
N ASP A 262 -19.07 6.56 -5.72
CA ASP A 262 -19.10 7.16 -7.06
C ASP A 262 -17.82 6.90 -7.90
N TRP A 263 -17.17 5.74 -7.71
CA TRP A 263 -16.00 5.37 -8.47
C TRP A 263 -16.29 5.31 -9.98
N ASP A 264 -15.44 6.00 -10.76
CA ASP A 264 -15.53 6.09 -12.23
C ASP A 264 -14.16 5.99 -12.92
N GLY A 265 -13.11 5.60 -12.17
CA GLY A 265 -11.72 5.53 -12.64
C GLY A 265 -10.99 6.86 -12.65
N SER A 266 -11.64 7.99 -12.34
CA SER A 266 -10.96 9.27 -12.16
C SER A 266 -10.27 9.37 -10.80
N LEU A 267 -9.29 10.28 -10.68
CA LEU A 267 -8.59 10.52 -9.42
C LEU A 267 -9.53 11.20 -8.41
N LYS A 268 -9.89 10.50 -7.35
CA LYS A 268 -10.82 10.97 -6.30
C LYS A 268 -10.16 11.06 -4.95
N HIS A 269 -10.54 12.06 -4.13
CA HIS A 269 -10.23 12.11 -2.71
C HIS A 269 -11.05 11.06 -1.96
N ILE A 270 -10.38 10.10 -1.34
CA ILE A 270 -11.02 8.91 -0.76
C ILE A 270 -10.82 8.78 0.74
N ALA A 271 -9.80 9.43 1.30
CA ALA A 271 -9.53 9.36 2.74
C ALA A 271 -8.85 10.62 3.25
N THR A 272 -9.12 10.97 4.50
CA THR A 272 -8.35 11.96 5.26
C THR A 272 -8.03 11.37 6.62
N ALA A 273 -6.74 11.38 6.99
CA ALA A 273 -6.28 10.99 8.31
C ALA A 273 -5.56 12.17 8.99
N LYS A 274 -5.69 12.28 10.34
CA LYS A 274 -5.07 13.35 11.12
C LYS A 274 -4.39 12.81 12.37
N GLY A 275 -3.13 13.19 12.56
CA GLY A 275 -2.37 12.92 13.78
C GLY A 275 -2.81 13.82 14.93
N PRO A 276 -3.18 13.25 16.11
CA PRO A 276 -3.75 14.02 17.21
C PRO A 276 -2.73 14.95 17.89
N LYS A 277 -1.45 14.60 17.89
CA LYS A 277 -0.39 15.36 18.57
C LYS A 277 0.32 16.32 17.62
N SER A 278 0.66 15.85 16.44
CA SER A 278 1.40 16.63 15.43
C SER A 278 0.51 17.61 14.66
N GLY A 279 -0.79 17.30 14.57
CA GLY A 279 -1.72 18.02 13.72
C GLY A 279 -1.54 17.76 12.22
N ARG A 280 -0.57 16.92 11.79
CA ARG A 280 -0.37 16.56 10.38
C ARG A 280 -1.63 15.92 9.82
N VAL A 281 -1.99 16.33 8.62
CA VAL A 281 -3.12 15.78 7.87
C VAL A 281 -2.58 15.09 6.63
N MET A 282 -3.04 13.87 6.39
CA MET A 282 -2.80 13.14 5.15
C MET A 282 -4.11 12.97 4.40
N LYS A 283 -4.16 13.43 3.15
CA LYS A 283 -5.26 13.19 2.22
C LYS A 283 -4.83 12.16 1.20
N VAL A 284 -5.67 11.15 0.97
CA VAL A 284 -5.41 10.08 0.00
C VAL A 284 -6.34 10.23 -1.18
N TYR A 285 -5.76 10.14 -2.38
CA TYR A 285 -6.51 10.14 -3.64
C TYR A 285 -6.14 8.89 -4.42
N THR A 286 -7.12 8.35 -5.17
CA THR A 286 -6.85 7.20 -6.05
C THR A 286 -7.80 7.14 -7.23
N THR A 287 -7.38 6.41 -8.28
CA THR A 287 -8.20 6.02 -9.42
C THR A 287 -8.83 4.63 -9.23
N LEU A 288 -8.50 3.93 -8.14
CA LEU A 288 -8.93 2.57 -7.85
C LEU A 288 -10.28 2.50 -7.12
N PRO A 289 -11.04 1.38 -7.25
CA PRO A 289 -12.41 1.26 -6.74
C PRO A 289 -12.50 1.06 -5.22
N GLY A 290 -11.42 0.69 -4.57
CA GLY A 290 -11.41 0.33 -3.15
C GLY A 290 -10.17 0.76 -2.42
N VAL A 291 -10.27 0.71 -1.10
CA VAL A 291 -9.16 0.89 -0.18
C VAL A 291 -9.26 -0.10 0.97
N GLN A 292 -8.22 -0.91 1.17
CA GLN A 292 -8.08 -1.69 2.40
C GLN A 292 -7.66 -0.73 3.51
N PHE A 293 -8.48 -0.61 4.55
CA PHE A 293 -8.07 0.02 5.79
C PHE A 293 -7.65 -1.07 6.78
N TYR A 294 -6.35 -1.10 7.07
CA TYR A 294 -5.75 -2.01 8.02
C TYR A 294 -5.15 -1.24 9.20
N ALA A 295 -5.63 -1.51 10.40
CA ALA A 295 -5.20 -0.79 11.61
C ALA A 295 -3.91 -1.33 12.24
N GLY A 296 -3.17 -2.20 11.53
CA GLY A 296 -1.91 -2.76 12.03
C GLY A 296 -2.10 -3.78 13.16
N ASN A 297 -3.22 -4.51 13.17
CA ASN A 297 -3.63 -5.40 14.26
C ASN A 297 -2.64 -6.53 14.57
N PHE A 298 -1.81 -6.93 13.59
CA PHE A 298 -0.89 -8.06 13.70
C PHE A 298 0.57 -7.68 13.51
N ILE A 299 0.93 -6.40 13.65
CA ILE A 299 2.33 -6.00 13.69
C ILE A 299 2.96 -6.67 14.91
N ALA A 300 3.92 -7.59 14.66
CA ALA A 300 4.65 -8.26 15.72
C ALA A 300 5.62 -7.28 16.41
N PRO A 301 5.92 -7.48 17.71
CA PRO A 301 6.92 -6.66 18.37
C PRO A 301 8.28 -6.76 17.66
N GLU A 302 8.77 -5.64 17.13
CA GLU A 302 10.04 -5.56 16.42
C GLU A 302 10.66 -4.18 16.52
N GLU A 303 11.98 -4.11 16.28
CA GLU A 303 12.70 -2.85 16.19
C GLU A 303 12.57 -2.27 14.78
N GLY A 304 12.12 -1.03 14.70
CA GLY A 304 11.99 -0.25 13.47
C GLY A 304 13.15 0.70 13.22
N LYS A 305 12.86 1.77 12.45
CA LYS A 305 13.84 2.83 12.15
C LYS A 305 14.27 3.57 13.40
N ALA A 306 15.58 3.95 13.46
CA ALA A 306 16.20 4.68 14.57
C ALA A 306 15.97 4.04 15.95
N GLY A 307 15.85 2.70 16.00
CA GLY A 307 15.62 1.96 17.24
C GLY A 307 14.21 2.09 17.82
N ALA A 308 13.23 2.59 17.03
CA ALA A 308 11.85 2.67 17.46
C ALA A 308 11.27 1.27 17.69
N ALA A 309 10.50 1.10 18.75
CA ALA A 309 9.76 -0.13 18.99
C ALA A 309 8.42 -0.08 18.23
N TYR A 310 8.18 -1.08 17.37
CA TYR A 310 6.89 -1.29 16.72
C TYR A 310 6.19 -2.48 17.38
N ASP A 311 4.89 -2.39 17.49
CA ASP A 311 4.01 -3.47 17.93
C ASP A 311 2.62 -3.29 17.30
N ASN A 312 1.68 -4.09 17.75
CA ASN A 312 0.26 -4.01 17.38
C ASN A 312 -0.22 -2.55 17.37
N ARG A 313 -0.81 -2.11 16.24
CA ARG A 313 -1.38 -0.77 16.03
C ARG A 313 -0.38 0.40 16.11
N SER A 314 0.91 0.15 15.89
CA SER A 314 1.92 1.23 15.77
C SER A 314 1.77 2.06 14.49
N GLY A 315 1.05 1.56 13.50
CA GLY A 315 0.74 2.24 12.24
C GLY A 315 -0.51 1.66 11.59
N PHE A 316 -1.13 2.43 10.70
CA PHE A 316 -2.27 1.98 9.88
C PHE A 316 -1.91 2.03 8.39
N ALA A 317 -2.48 1.13 7.59
CA ALA A 317 -2.34 1.14 6.13
C ALA A 317 -3.64 1.54 5.44
N LEU A 318 -3.51 2.27 4.32
CA LEU A 318 -4.57 2.58 3.37
C LEU A 318 -4.12 2.11 1.99
N GLU A 319 -4.40 0.84 1.69
CA GLU A 319 -3.98 0.16 0.48
C GLU A 319 -5.05 0.34 -0.60
N THR A 320 -4.83 1.27 -1.51
CA THR A 320 -5.74 1.46 -2.65
C THR A 320 -5.64 0.28 -3.59
N GLN A 321 -6.78 -0.29 -4.01
CA GLN A 321 -6.79 -1.58 -4.71
C GLN A 321 -8.12 -1.83 -5.43
N TYR A 322 -8.14 -2.85 -6.31
CA TYR A 322 -9.37 -3.57 -6.63
C TYR A 322 -9.78 -4.43 -5.42
N TYR A 323 -11.06 -4.81 -5.33
CA TYR A 323 -11.53 -5.57 -4.17
C TYR A 323 -10.81 -6.91 -4.09
N PRO A 324 -10.49 -7.40 -2.87
CA PRO A 324 -9.86 -8.70 -2.72
C PRO A 324 -10.73 -9.81 -3.30
N ASP A 325 -10.11 -10.87 -3.79
CA ASP A 325 -10.76 -12.07 -4.33
C ASP A 325 -11.71 -11.81 -5.52
N THR A 326 -11.58 -10.68 -6.20
CA THR A 326 -12.45 -10.28 -7.33
C THR A 326 -12.58 -11.38 -8.39
N ILE A 327 -11.56 -12.22 -8.62
CA ILE A 327 -11.60 -13.28 -9.63
C ILE A 327 -12.73 -14.29 -9.37
N HIS A 328 -13.20 -14.42 -8.12
CA HIS A 328 -14.27 -15.31 -7.73
C HIS A 328 -15.64 -14.61 -7.59
N HIS A 329 -15.71 -13.29 -7.83
CA HIS A 329 -16.91 -12.49 -7.61
C HIS A 329 -17.24 -11.60 -8.82
N GLU A 330 -18.16 -12.04 -9.68
CA GLU A 330 -18.54 -11.34 -10.92
C GLU A 330 -19.13 -9.93 -10.69
N ASN A 331 -19.68 -9.67 -9.50
CA ASN A 331 -20.22 -8.36 -9.11
C ASN A 331 -19.17 -7.36 -8.63
N PHE A 332 -17.90 -7.77 -8.47
CA PHE A 332 -16.80 -6.89 -8.11
C PHE A 332 -16.17 -6.26 -9.36
N PRO A 333 -15.58 -5.05 -9.27
CA PRO A 333 -14.85 -4.45 -10.38
C PRO A 333 -13.72 -5.34 -10.87
N SER A 334 -13.72 -5.68 -12.16
CA SER A 334 -12.72 -6.58 -12.75
C SER A 334 -11.31 -6.01 -12.68
N TYR A 335 -10.33 -6.85 -12.33
CA TYR A 335 -8.90 -6.56 -12.35
C TYR A 335 -8.12 -7.41 -13.39
N ILE A 336 -8.84 -7.88 -14.43
CA ILE A 336 -8.22 -8.62 -15.53
C ILE A 336 -7.79 -7.63 -16.61
N PHE A 337 -6.49 -7.60 -16.87
CA PHE A 337 -5.82 -6.73 -17.85
C PHE A 337 -4.90 -7.55 -18.75
N GLY A 338 -4.24 -6.88 -19.68
CA GLY A 338 -3.35 -7.51 -20.65
C GLY A 338 -4.09 -8.13 -21.85
N GLY A 339 -3.36 -8.50 -22.90
CA GLY A 339 -3.93 -8.95 -24.14
C GLY A 339 -4.91 -7.93 -24.72
N GLU A 340 -6.14 -8.37 -25.02
CA GLU A 340 -7.19 -7.50 -25.56
C GLU A 340 -7.84 -6.57 -24.51
N ASN A 341 -7.63 -6.80 -23.21
CA ASN A 341 -8.18 -5.97 -22.13
C ASN A 341 -7.39 -4.68 -21.89
N GLY A 342 -6.29 -4.47 -22.61
CA GLY A 342 -5.44 -3.29 -22.44
C GLY A 342 -4.57 -3.35 -21.18
N ASP A 343 -3.82 -2.29 -20.97
CA ASP A 343 -2.86 -2.20 -19.89
C ASP A 343 -3.53 -1.77 -18.57
N TYR A 344 -2.94 -2.20 -17.47
CA TYR A 344 -3.28 -1.69 -16.14
C TYR A 344 -2.64 -0.31 -15.94
N ASP A 345 -3.43 0.63 -15.48
CA ASP A 345 -2.97 1.98 -15.11
C ASP A 345 -3.71 2.43 -13.84
N SER A 346 -2.96 2.86 -12.83
CA SER A 346 -3.56 3.38 -11.60
C SER A 346 -2.69 4.41 -10.92
N VAL A 347 -3.33 5.29 -10.17
CA VAL A 347 -2.68 6.36 -9.42
C VAL A 347 -3.15 6.36 -7.99
N THR A 348 -2.20 6.51 -7.07
CA THR A 348 -2.44 6.83 -5.66
C THR A 348 -1.63 8.06 -5.28
N VAL A 349 -2.23 8.98 -4.53
CA VAL A 349 -1.55 10.18 -4.05
C VAL A 349 -1.70 10.29 -2.54
N TYR A 350 -0.61 10.47 -1.84
CA TYR A 350 -0.56 10.85 -0.42
C TYR A 350 -0.15 12.32 -0.33
N LYS A 351 -1.10 13.20 0.00
CA LYS A 351 -0.87 14.64 0.14
C LYS A 351 -0.87 15.03 1.62
N PHE A 352 0.17 15.75 2.05
CA PHE A 352 0.36 16.15 3.45
C PHE A 352 0.18 17.66 3.66
N GLU A 353 -0.54 18.00 4.77
CA GLU A 353 -0.84 19.38 5.18
C GLU A 353 -0.52 19.58 6.68
#